data_e709c849eaf8d074859b1d56160470e0
#
_entry.id   e709c849eaf8d074859b1d56160470e0
#
_cell.length_a   1.000
_cell.length_b   1.000
_cell.length_c   1.000
_cell.angle_alpha   90.00
_cell.angle_beta   90.00
_cell.angle_gamma   90.00
#
_symmetry.space_group_name_H-M   'P 1'
#
loop_
_entity.id
_entity.type
_entity.pdbx_description
1 polymer ?
#
loop_
_entity_poly.entity_id
_entity_poly.type
_entity_poly.pdbx_seq_one_letter_code
_entity_poly.pdbx_strand_id
1 'polypeptide(L)'
;YALGSEDENKDAYDMPPIVVDAGALDLLPERVPGQVVITPHAGEMAKLLNRFETAASTAEHADSHEPYTADDVRLNPLASAKRAHELTGATVLLKGAVTIVVDEDHVYASGSAPAWLGTAGAGDVLAGLTGALLAQQDDVATTGETVASAAYLHGLAAAIASESEQQGWQEPELIGREHRQRFMTL
;
A
#
# COMPACT_ATOMS: atom_id res chain seq x y z
N TYR A 1 21.59 -4.41 3.03
CA TYR A 1 21.32 -3.25 3.90
C TYR A 1 20.22 -3.67 4.83
N ALA A 2 20.48 -3.70 6.15
CA ALA A 2 19.48 -4.06 7.13
C ALA A 2 18.47 -2.92 7.26
N LEU A 3 17.22 -3.21 7.01
CA LEU A 3 16.09 -2.39 7.44
C LEU A 3 16.01 -2.54 8.97
N GLY A 4 16.54 -1.56 9.69
CA GLY A 4 16.51 -1.54 11.14
C GLY A 4 17.83 -2.01 11.77
N SER A 5 18.66 -1.08 12.20
CA SER A 5 19.61 -1.28 13.26
C SER A 5 19.00 -0.70 14.54
N GLU A 6 19.08 -1.45 15.63
CA GLU A 6 18.64 -1.06 16.99
C GLU A 6 19.46 0.09 17.60
N ASP A 7 20.02 0.97 16.79
CA ASP A 7 20.68 2.18 17.26
C ASP A 7 19.61 3.26 17.42
N GLU A 8 19.00 3.31 18.60
CA GLU A 8 17.97 4.27 19.02
C GLU A 8 18.39 5.75 18.92
N ASN A 9 19.52 6.06 18.32
CA ASN A 9 20.06 7.42 18.30
C ASN A 9 20.75 7.82 16.98
N LYS A 10 20.47 7.15 15.87
CA LYS A 10 20.80 7.64 14.54
C LYS A 10 19.53 8.07 13.84
N ASP A 11 19.48 9.35 13.60
CA ASP A 11 18.39 10.06 12.98
C ASP A 11 17.73 9.23 11.85
N ALA A 12 16.48 8.84 12.06
CA ALA A 12 15.62 8.23 11.04
C ALA A 12 15.57 9.07 9.75
N TYR A 13 16.01 10.31 9.84
CA TYR A 13 16.12 11.29 8.76
C TYR A 13 17.24 11.03 7.76
N ASP A 14 18.25 10.20 8.08
CA ASP A 14 19.37 9.89 7.17
C ASP A 14 19.04 8.73 6.21
N MET A 15 17.91 8.01 6.42
CA MET A 15 17.53 6.92 5.55
C MET A 15 16.55 7.44 4.47
N PRO A 16 16.82 7.16 3.17
CA PRO A 16 15.90 7.56 2.12
C PRO A 16 14.54 6.86 2.30
N PRO A 17 13.44 7.46 1.80
CA PRO A 17 12.16 6.77 1.75
C PRO A 17 12.27 5.44 1.00
N ILE A 18 11.62 4.41 1.51
CA ILE A 18 11.68 3.06 0.96
C ILE A 18 10.24 2.58 0.69
N VAL A 19 10.01 2.06 -0.51
CA VAL A 19 8.76 1.37 -0.85
C VAL A 19 8.99 -0.14 -0.80
N VAL A 20 8.18 -0.83 -0.02
CA VAL A 20 8.22 -2.29 0.17
C VAL A 20 6.93 -2.88 -0.41
N ASP A 21 7.05 -3.70 -1.46
CA ASP A 21 5.94 -4.33 -2.16
C ASP A 21 6.16 -5.82 -2.37
N ALA A 22 5.11 -6.54 -2.66
CA ALA A 22 5.11 -7.97 -3.03
C ALA A 22 5.92 -8.83 -2.03
N GLY A 23 6.79 -9.72 -2.52
CA GLY A 23 7.59 -10.63 -1.69
C GLY A 23 8.53 -9.93 -0.70
N ALA A 24 8.86 -8.66 -0.89
CA ALA A 24 9.68 -7.91 0.06
C ALA A 24 8.95 -7.63 1.38
N LEU A 25 7.61 -7.67 1.39
CA LEU A 25 6.81 -7.56 2.60
C LEU A 25 7.10 -8.66 3.63
N ASP A 26 7.51 -9.83 3.17
CA ASP A 26 7.89 -10.95 4.05
C ASP A 26 9.19 -10.70 4.83
N LEU A 27 9.99 -9.74 4.37
CA LEU A 27 11.27 -9.36 4.97
C LEU A 27 11.17 -8.12 5.86
N LEU A 28 9.96 -7.55 6.02
CA LEU A 28 9.77 -6.34 6.82
C LEU A 28 10.17 -6.62 8.28
N PRO A 29 11.04 -5.80 8.91
CA PRO A 29 11.36 -5.90 10.33
C PRO A 29 10.13 -5.65 11.21
N GLU A 30 10.23 -5.98 12.51
CA GLU A 30 9.13 -5.79 13.45
C GLU A 30 8.69 -4.33 13.53
N ARG A 31 9.61 -3.40 13.41
CA ARG A 31 9.31 -1.99 13.42
C ARG A 31 10.18 -1.22 12.43
N VAL A 32 9.56 -0.26 11.75
CA VAL A 32 10.21 0.61 10.78
C VAL A 32 9.76 2.06 10.98
N PRO A 33 10.56 3.06 10.56
CA PRO A 33 10.13 4.46 10.59
C PRO A 33 9.04 4.74 9.55
N GLY A 34 8.27 5.82 9.77
CA GLY A 34 7.12 6.19 8.93
C GLY A 34 7.44 6.47 7.45
N GLN A 35 8.70 6.77 7.12
CA GLN A 35 9.17 6.92 5.74
C GLN A 35 9.33 5.60 4.98
N VAL A 36 9.19 4.46 5.65
CA VAL A 36 9.02 3.17 4.99
C VAL A 36 7.56 2.99 4.63
N VAL A 37 7.29 2.83 3.35
CA VAL A 37 5.94 2.66 2.80
C VAL A 37 5.74 1.21 2.42
N ILE A 38 4.70 0.58 2.93
CA ILE A 38 4.28 -0.76 2.53
C ILE A 38 3.05 -0.69 1.65
N THR A 39 3.00 -1.51 0.58
CA THR A 39 1.93 -1.45 -0.42
C THR A 39 1.18 -2.77 -0.60
N PRO A 40 0.67 -3.41 0.47
CA PRO A 40 0.01 -4.69 0.38
C PRO A 40 -1.34 -4.62 -0.35
N HIS A 41 -1.70 -5.69 -1.06
CA HIS A 41 -3.10 -6.02 -1.35
C HIS A 41 -3.72 -6.83 -0.20
N ALA A 42 -5.03 -7.11 -0.25
CA ALA A 42 -5.75 -7.75 0.86
C ALA A 42 -5.13 -9.09 1.31
N GLY A 43 -4.64 -9.92 0.38
CA GLY A 43 -4.01 -11.20 0.73
C GLY A 43 -2.64 -11.04 1.39
N GLU A 44 -1.84 -10.07 0.95
CA GLU A 44 -0.55 -9.72 1.55
C GLU A 44 -0.76 -9.09 2.93
N MET A 45 -1.75 -8.21 3.06
CA MET A 45 -2.11 -7.60 4.33
C MET A 45 -2.51 -8.65 5.38
N ALA A 46 -3.34 -9.62 5.00
CA ALA A 46 -3.73 -10.70 5.92
C ALA A 46 -2.52 -11.50 6.42
N LYS A 47 -1.58 -11.84 5.52
CA LYS A 47 -0.34 -12.53 5.91
C LYS A 47 0.52 -11.68 6.84
N LEU A 48 0.65 -10.40 6.53
CA LEU A 48 1.41 -9.44 7.33
C LEU A 48 0.83 -9.32 8.74
N LEU A 49 -0.48 -9.09 8.87
CA LEU A 49 -1.16 -8.99 10.15
C LEU A 49 -0.96 -10.27 10.98
N ASN A 50 -1.17 -11.44 10.38
CA ASN A 50 -0.99 -12.72 11.08
C ASN A 50 0.44 -12.90 11.60
N ARG A 51 1.44 -12.52 10.82
CA ARG A 51 2.84 -12.59 11.22
C ARG A 51 3.14 -11.70 12.42
N PHE A 52 2.69 -10.44 12.37
CA PHE A 52 2.99 -9.46 13.42
C PHE A 52 2.17 -9.70 14.70
N GLU A 53 0.91 -10.13 14.59
CA GLU A 53 0.11 -10.51 15.77
C GLU A 53 0.72 -11.72 16.49
N THR A 54 1.20 -12.72 15.74
CA THR A 54 1.87 -13.88 16.33
C THR A 54 3.15 -13.46 17.07
N ALA A 55 3.92 -12.53 16.51
CA ALA A 55 5.13 -12.01 17.15
C ALA A 55 4.83 -11.17 18.40
N ALA A 56 3.74 -10.39 18.38
CA ALA A 56 3.31 -9.55 19.49
C ALA A 56 2.66 -10.33 20.65
N SER A 57 2.10 -11.52 20.38
CA SER A 57 1.51 -12.41 21.39
C SER A 57 2.63 -13.06 22.21
N THR A 58 2.93 -12.48 23.38
CA THR A 58 3.75 -13.18 24.38
C THR A 58 2.96 -14.39 24.91
N ALA A 59 3.66 -15.46 25.23
CA ALA A 59 3.12 -16.79 25.57
C ALA A 59 2.10 -16.84 26.73
N GLU A 60 1.85 -15.74 27.41
CA GLU A 60 0.91 -15.64 28.53
C GLU A 60 -0.51 -15.16 28.13
N HIS A 61 -0.67 -14.64 26.90
CA HIS A 61 -1.95 -14.16 26.37
C HIS A 61 -2.19 -14.72 24.96
N ALA A 62 -2.06 -16.04 24.80
CA ALA A 62 -2.50 -16.75 23.61
C ALA A 62 -4.05 -16.82 23.62
N ASP A 63 -4.71 -15.67 23.65
CA ASP A 63 -6.10 -15.60 23.25
C ASP A 63 -6.14 -15.93 21.76
N SER A 64 -6.87 -16.97 21.43
CA SER A 64 -6.97 -17.55 20.08
C SER A 64 -7.64 -16.54 19.14
N HIS A 65 -6.89 -15.56 18.66
CA HIS A 65 -7.35 -14.73 17.56
C HIS A 65 -7.39 -15.60 16.30
N GLU A 66 -8.56 -15.69 15.67
CA GLU A 66 -8.65 -16.37 14.37
C GLU A 66 -7.75 -15.64 13.36
N PRO A 67 -6.98 -16.38 12.54
CA PRO A 67 -6.09 -15.76 11.56
C PRO A 67 -6.87 -14.89 10.57
N TYR A 68 -6.37 -13.70 10.29
CA TYR A 68 -6.91 -12.83 9.25
C TYR A 68 -6.91 -13.53 7.90
N THR A 69 -8.02 -13.41 7.19
CA THR A 69 -8.14 -13.80 5.79
C THR A 69 -8.14 -12.57 4.87
N ALA A 70 -7.95 -12.78 3.57
CA ALA A 70 -8.08 -11.70 2.60
C ALA A 70 -9.49 -11.09 2.59
N ASP A 71 -10.52 -11.88 2.92
CA ASP A 71 -11.89 -11.41 2.98
C ASP A 71 -12.15 -10.53 4.21
N ASP A 72 -11.55 -10.84 5.35
CA ASP A 72 -11.62 -9.98 6.54
C ASP A 72 -11.02 -8.60 6.25
N VAL A 73 -9.88 -8.56 5.55
CA VAL A 73 -9.25 -7.31 5.12
C VAL A 73 -10.14 -6.54 4.14
N ARG A 74 -10.78 -7.22 3.18
CA ARG A 74 -11.71 -6.57 2.24
C ARG A 74 -12.96 -6.02 2.91
N LEU A 75 -13.46 -6.69 3.93
CA LEU A 75 -14.62 -6.26 4.70
C LEU A 75 -14.29 -5.10 5.65
N ASN A 76 -13.06 -5.05 6.16
CA ASN A 76 -12.62 -4.05 7.14
C ASN A 76 -11.29 -3.40 6.74
N PRO A 77 -11.19 -2.79 5.54
CA PRO A 77 -9.91 -2.36 5.00
C PRO A 77 -9.25 -1.26 5.83
N LEU A 78 -10.03 -0.31 6.36
CA LEU A 78 -9.50 0.76 7.19
C LEU A 78 -8.95 0.24 8.52
N ALA A 79 -9.67 -0.65 9.18
CA ALA A 79 -9.21 -1.24 10.43
C ALA A 79 -7.92 -2.06 10.22
N SER A 80 -7.86 -2.83 9.14
CA SER A 80 -6.67 -3.60 8.76
C SER A 80 -5.45 -2.72 8.47
N ALA A 81 -5.65 -1.61 7.73
CA ALA A 81 -4.57 -0.67 7.42
C ALA A 81 -4.04 0.04 8.68
N LYS A 82 -4.95 0.50 9.57
CA LYS A 82 -4.57 1.10 10.85
C LYS A 82 -3.81 0.10 11.72
N ARG A 83 -4.30 -1.14 11.81
CA ARG A 83 -3.64 -2.17 12.60
C ARG A 83 -2.24 -2.49 12.08
N ALA A 84 -2.06 -2.57 10.77
CA ALA A 84 -0.75 -2.76 10.17
C ALA A 84 0.21 -1.60 10.49
N HIS A 85 -0.28 -0.35 10.42
CA HIS A 85 0.49 0.82 10.83
C HIS A 85 0.91 0.75 12.31
N GLU A 86 -0.03 0.47 13.21
CA GLU A 86 0.25 0.32 14.64
C GLU A 86 1.32 -0.74 14.94
N LEU A 87 1.25 -1.88 14.26
CA LEU A 87 2.18 -2.99 14.46
C LEU A 87 3.57 -2.70 13.88
N THR A 88 3.64 -2.05 12.74
CA THR A 88 4.90 -1.90 11.97
C THR A 88 5.55 -0.53 12.09
N GLY A 89 4.78 0.53 12.33
CA GLY A 89 5.21 1.92 12.21
C GLY A 89 5.30 2.44 10.78
N ALA A 90 5.13 1.58 9.77
CA ALA A 90 5.20 1.94 8.36
C ALA A 90 4.03 2.84 7.94
N THR A 91 4.24 3.70 6.95
CA THR A 91 3.12 4.24 6.16
C THR A 91 2.53 3.13 5.32
N VAL A 92 1.22 2.92 5.43
CA VAL A 92 0.51 1.80 4.80
C VAL A 92 -0.31 2.28 3.62
N LEU A 93 -0.06 1.76 2.42
CA LEU A 93 -0.93 1.90 1.26
C LEU A 93 -1.61 0.53 1.02
N LEU A 94 -2.83 0.36 1.48
CA LEU A 94 -3.63 -0.84 1.23
C LEU A 94 -4.29 -0.75 -0.14
N LYS A 95 -3.87 -1.62 -1.07
CA LYS A 95 -4.43 -1.73 -2.42
C LYS A 95 -5.80 -2.43 -2.38
N GLY A 96 -6.83 -1.83 -2.99
CA GLY A 96 -8.18 -2.39 -3.07
C GLY A 96 -9.09 -1.62 -4.01
N ALA A 97 -10.38 -1.94 -4.04
CA ALA A 97 -11.39 -1.17 -4.78
C ALA A 97 -11.42 0.30 -4.32
N VAL A 98 -11.17 0.51 -3.05
CA VAL A 98 -10.78 1.79 -2.47
C VAL A 98 -9.35 1.61 -1.98
N THR A 99 -8.43 2.41 -2.46
CA THR A 99 -7.06 2.46 -1.94
C THR A 99 -7.06 3.32 -0.68
N ILE A 100 -6.51 2.79 0.42
CA ILE A 100 -6.44 3.48 1.70
C ILE A 100 -4.96 3.69 2.04
N VAL A 101 -4.62 4.93 2.43
CA VAL A 101 -3.30 5.26 2.96
C VAL A 101 -3.45 5.67 4.42
N VAL A 102 -2.62 5.12 5.29
CA VAL A 102 -2.57 5.41 6.72
C VAL A 102 -1.14 5.76 7.09
N ASP A 103 -0.97 6.91 7.70
CA ASP A 103 0.24 7.32 8.39
C ASP A 103 -0.06 7.61 9.89
N GLU A 104 0.89 8.22 10.60
CA GLU A 104 0.76 8.50 12.04
C GLU A 104 -0.44 9.41 12.35
N ASP A 105 -0.68 10.43 11.51
CA ASP A 105 -1.64 11.51 11.81
C ASP A 105 -2.90 11.43 10.94
N HIS A 106 -2.84 10.80 9.76
CA HIS A 106 -3.87 10.93 8.74
C HIS A 106 -4.30 9.60 8.12
N VAL A 107 -5.48 9.65 7.55
CA VAL A 107 -6.03 8.60 6.69
C VAL A 107 -6.50 9.24 5.39
N TYR A 108 -6.03 8.70 4.28
CA TYR A 108 -6.47 9.09 2.94
C TYR A 108 -7.18 7.93 2.27
N ALA A 109 -8.19 8.23 1.44
CA ALA A 109 -8.91 7.23 0.68
C ALA A 109 -9.11 7.69 -0.76
N SER A 110 -8.84 6.82 -1.71
CA SER A 110 -9.06 7.06 -3.15
C SER A 110 -9.87 5.93 -3.74
N GLY A 111 -11.08 6.23 -4.23
CA GLY A 111 -12.01 5.28 -4.83
C GLY A 111 -12.24 5.49 -6.33
N SER A 112 -11.47 6.39 -6.96
CA SER A 112 -11.72 6.82 -8.35
C SER A 112 -11.04 5.96 -9.42
N ALA A 113 -10.44 4.84 -9.04
CA ALA A 113 -9.70 4.01 -9.96
C ALA A 113 -10.60 3.04 -10.73
N PRO A 114 -10.42 2.87 -12.05
CA PRO A 114 -11.19 1.91 -12.81
C PRO A 114 -10.81 0.48 -12.44
N ALA A 115 -11.74 -0.47 -12.62
CA ALA A 115 -11.53 -1.89 -12.33
C ALA A 115 -10.32 -2.53 -13.05
N TRP A 116 -9.84 -1.90 -14.11
CA TRP A 116 -8.61 -2.27 -14.83
C TRP A 116 -7.35 -2.32 -13.99
N LEU A 117 -7.28 -1.58 -12.91
CA LEU A 117 -6.16 -1.65 -11.96
C LEU A 117 -6.03 -3.01 -11.26
N GLY A 118 -7.01 -3.91 -11.43
CA GLY A 118 -6.91 -5.31 -11.05
C GLY A 118 -6.00 -6.16 -11.98
N THR A 119 -5.33 -5.53 -12.95
CA THR A 119 -4.41 -6.21 -13.89
C THR A 119 -3.04 -6.44 -13.27
N ALA A 120 -2.40 -7.57 -13.60
CA ALA A 120 -1.02 -7.85 -13.22
C ALA A 120 -0.07 -6.75 -13.72
N GLY A 121 0.84 -6.30 -12.86
CA GLY A 121 1.78 -5.21 -13.14
C GLY A 121 1.31 -3.82 -12.71
N ALA A 122 0.01 -3.61 -12.51
CA ALA A 122 -0.50 -2.31 -12.05
C ALA A 122 0.05 -1.92 -10.67
N GLY A 123 0.24 -2.90 -9.78
CA GLY A 123 0.89 -2.69 -8.48
C GLY A 123 2.33 -2.24 -8.60
N ASP A 124 3.09 -2.83 -9.53
CA ASP A 124 4.50 -2.46 -9.77
C ASP A 124 4.61 -1.01 -10.27
N VAL A 125 3.68 -0.59 -11.17
CA VAL A 125 3.59 0.80 -11.61
C VAL A 125 3.30 1.75 -10.46
N LEU A 126 2.35 1.39 -9.59
CA LEU A 126 2.04 2.19 -8.40
C LEU A 126 3.24 2.29 -7.45
N ALA A 127 3.93 1.17 -7.19
CA ALA A 127 5.12 1.16 -6.34
C ALA A 127 6.24 2.04 -6.92
N GLY A 128 6.49 1.95 -8.24
CA GLY A 128 7.46 2.79 -8.94
C GLY A 128 7.10 4.28 -8.89
N LEU A 129 5.84 4.63 -9.15
CA LEU A 129 5.35 6.00 -9.06
C LEU A 129 5.48 6.55 -7.63
N THR A 130 5.10 5.76 -6.64
CA THR A 130 5.25 6.11 -5.22
C THR A 130 6.70 6.40 -4.89
N GLY A 131 7.63 5.54 -5.27
CA GLY A 131 9.06 5.74 -5.05
C GLY A 131 9.61 6.99 -5.75
N ALA A 132 9.16 7.26 -6.98
CA ALA A 132 9.58 8.44 -7.72
C ALA A 132 9.10 9.75 -7.09
N LEU A 133 7.89 9.79 -6.52
CA LEU A 133 7.38 10.97 -5.82
C LEU A 133 8.05 11.14 -4.46
N LEU A 134 8.24 10.06 -3.71
CA LEU A 134 8.94 10.08 -2.43
C LEU A 134 10.39 10.57 -2.57
N ALA A 135 11.05 10.24 -3.66
CA ALA A 135 12.43 10.71 -3.94
C ALA A 135 12.51 12.22 -4.20
N GLN A 136 11.39 12.90 -4.39
CA GLN A 136 11.31 14.34 -4.65
C GLN A 136 10.78 15.13 -3.45
N GLN A 137 10.36 14.46 -2.38
CA GLN A 137 9.90 15.16 -1.18
C GLN A 137 11.08 15.67 -0.34
N ASP A 138 10.93 16.86 0.20
CA ASP A 138 11.93 17.49 1.05
C ASP A 138 11.67 17.22 2.55
N ASP A 139 10.45 16.78 2.91
CA ASP A 139 10.02 16.57 4.29
C ASP A 139 9.38 15.20 4.48
N VAL A 140 9.95 14.40 5.36
CA VAL A 140 9.46 13.05 5.70
C VAL A 140 8.06 13.10 6.33
N ALA A 141 7.69 14.20 6.99
CA ALA A 141 6.36 14.38 7.58
C ALA A 141 5.23 14.36 6.53
N THR A 142 5.56 14.55 5.24
CA THR A 142 4.59 14.51 4.14
C THR A 142 4.50 13.15 3.43
N THR A 143 5.11 12.11 4.01
CA THR A 143 5.15 10.77 3.37
C THR A 143 3.74 10.25 3.04
N GLY A 144 2.81 10.28 3.99
CA GLY A 144 1.43 9.81 3.76
C GLY A 144 0.70 10.59 2.67
N GLU A 145 0.83 11.91 2.63
CA GLU A 145 0.25 12.76 1.59
C GLU A 145 0.85 12.46 0.20
N THR A 146 2.17 12.29 0.13
CA THR A 146 2.87 11.92 -1.10
C THR A 146 2.41 10.55 -1.63
N VAL A 147 2.27 9.58 -0.74
CA VAL A 147 1.77 8.23 -1.08
C VAL A 147 0.31 8.28 -1.54
N ALA A 148 -0.53 9.07 -0.88
CA ALA A 148 -1.93 9.28 -1.29
C ALA A 148 -2.03 9.95 -2.66
N SER A 149 -1.15 10.93 -2.93
CA SER A 149 -1.04 11.58 -4.24
C SER A 149 -0.63 10.60 -5.33
N ALA A 150 0.32 9.69 -5.05
CA ALA A 150 0.73 8.63 -5.97
C ALA A 150 -0.46 7.72 -6.31
N ALA A 151 -1.23 7.29 -5.31
CA ALA A 151 -2.40 6.45 -5.51
C ALA A 151 -3.48 7.14 -6.36
N TYR A 152 -3.73 8.43 -6.11
CA TYR A 152 -4.67 9.24 -6.89
C TYR A 152 -4.22 9.39 -8.35
N LEU A 153 -2.96 9.79 -8.57
CA LEU A 153 -2.41 9.96 -9.92
C LEU A 153 -2.39 8.66 -10.72
N HIS A 154 -2.09 7.54 -10.07
CA HIS A 154 -2.15 6.21 -10.68
C HIS A 154 -3.57 5.86 -11.12
N GLY A 155 -4.58 6.10 -10.26
CA GLY A 155 -5.98 5.91 -10.61
C GLY A 155 -6.45 6.82 -11.75
N LEU A 156 -6.05 8.09 -11.73
CA LEU A 156 -6.37 9.05 -12.77
C LEU A 156 -5.73 8.67 -14.13
N ALA A 157 -4.46 8.29 -14.13
CA ALA A 157 -3.77 7.83 -15.33
C ALA A 157 -4.44 6.59 -15.93
N ALA A 158 -4.86 5.64 -15.08
CA ALA A 158 -5.61 4.47 -15.52
C ALA A 158 -6.98 4.84 -16.10
N ALA A 159 -7.70 5.80 -15.50
CA ALA A 159 -8.97 6.28 -16.02
C ALA A 159 -8.82 6.92 -17.40
N ILE A 160 -7.81 7.78 -17.57
CA ILE A 160 -7.50 8.40 -18.85
C ILE A 160 -7.12 7.34 -19.90
N ALA A 161 -6.25 6.40 -19.55
CA ALA A 161 -5.79 5.35 -20.46
C ALA A 161 -6.92 4.41 -20.90
N SER A 162 -7.89 4.14 -20.02
CA SER A 162 -9.05 3.31 -20.31
C SER A 162 -10.22 4.05 -20.97
N GLU A 163 -10.12 5.37 -21.11
CA GLU A 163 -11.20 6.25 -21.60
C GLU A 163 -12.51 6.14 -20.77
N SER A 164 -12.41 5.63 -19.55
CA SER A 164 -13.56 5.36 -18.69
C SER A 164 -14.30 6.62 -18.25
N GLU A 165 -13.61 7.77 -18.19
CA GLU A 165 -14.24 9.05 -17.85
C GLU A 165 -15.12 9.61 -18.97
N GLN A 166 -14.78 9.32 -20.23
CA GLN A 166 -15.49 9.88 -21.39
C GLN A 166 -16.70 9.06 -21.81
N GLN A 167 -16.72 7.76 -21.50
CA GLN A 167 -17.73 6.83 -21.99
C GLN A 167 -18.72 6.35 -20.91
N GLY A 168 -18.54 6.79 -19.67
CA GLY A 168 -19.25 6.20 -18.55
C GLY A 168 -18.78 4.76 -18.28
N TRP A 169 -19.43 4.12 -17.32
CA TRP A 169 -19.10 2.74 -16.98
C TRP A 169 -19.45 1.80 -18.13
N GLN A 170 -18.43 1.22 -18.78
CA GLN A 170 -18.62 0.19 -19.79
C GLN A 170 -18.21 -1.17 -19.21
N GLU A 171 -18.97 -2.20 -19.57
CA GLU A 171 -18.65 -3.56 -19.16
C GLU A 171 -17.26 -3.96 -19.69
N PRO A 172 -16.46 -4.69 -18.91
CA PRO A 172 -15.10 -5.09 -19.28
C PRO A 172 -14.97 -5.82 -20.61
N GLU A 173 -16.04 -6.47 -21.06
CA GLU A 173 -16.09 -7.21 -22.32
C GLU A 173 -16.04 -6.32 -23.56
N LEU A 174 -16.44 -5.04 -23.43
CA LEU A 174 -16.48 -4.08 -24.53
C LEU A 174 -15.15 -3.34 -24.72
N ILE A 175 -14.24 -3.48 -23.78
CA ILE A 175 -12.96 -2.79 -23.83
C ILE A 175 -11.94 -3.70 -24.49
N GLY A 176 -11.59 -3.37 -25.73
CA GLY A 176 -10.68 -4.16 -26.54
C GLY A 176 -9.27 -4.31 -25.96
N ARG A 177 -8.53 -5.29 -26.49
CA ARG A 177 -7.14 -5.57 -26.08
C ARG A 177 -6.22 -4.36 -26.18
N GLU A 178 -6.49 -3.42 -27.07
CA GLU A 178 -5.72 -2.21 -27.29
C GLU A 178 -5.70 -1.26 -26.09
N HIS A 179 -6.81 -1.16 -25.35
CA HIS A 179 -6.88 -0.34 -24.14
C HIS A 179 -6.06 -0.92 -22.98
N ARG A 180 -5.99 -2.26 -22.88
CA ARG A 180 -5.13 -2.93 -21.90
C ARG A 180 -3.65 -2.67 -22.18
N GLN A 181 -3.27 -2.60 -23.45
CA GLN A 181 -1.89 -2.37 -23.85
C GLN A 181 -1.43 -0.96 -23.54
N ARG A 182 -2.31 0.05 -23.67
CA ARG A 182 -2.02 1.45 -23.29
C ARG A 182 -1.79 1.60 -21.78
N PHE A 183 -2.54 0.88 -20.97
CA PHE A 183 -2.37 0.92 -19.52
C PHE A 183 -1.02 0.33 -19.07
N MET A 184 -0.57 -0.73 -19.73
CA MET A 184 0.69 -1.40 -19.40
C MET A 184 1.94 -0.61 -19.83
N THR A 185 1.80 0.44 -20.63
CA THR A 185 2.89 1.28 -21.16
C THR A 185 2.99 2.65 -20.49
N LEU A 186 2.18 2.95 -19.50
CA LEU A 186 2.29 4.16 -18.67
C LEU A 186 3.42 4.00 -17.67
#